data_640c3bb240cc4463cc1716ebc1216628
#
_entry.id   640c3bb240cc4463cc1716ebc1216628
#
_cell.length_a   1.000
_cell.length_b   1.000
_cell.length_c   1.000
_cell.angle_alpha   90.00
_cell.angle_beta   90.00
_cell.angle_gamma   90.00
#
_symmetry.space_group_name_H-M   'P 1'
#
loop_
_entity.id
_entity.type
_entity.pdbx_description
1 polymer ?
#
loop_
_entity_poly.entity_id
_entity_poly.type
_entity_poly.pdbx_seq_one_letter_code
_entity_poly.pdbx_strand_id
1 'polypeptide(L)'
;MRSFTGFSRDARLFLVTTIVYGAVISLYWADFNLYVGAIGLSPSTMGELMSVAMLAGVLVALPCGALSDRVGRRAVMIGGMAMVAIAMLAVLPGNVALLFVGVAALGAGSQAVSVVQIPFIAEHTRPDQRNEYFAIWFAINNMTAVVAMLAGGAIATVLATALGLGGGPAPYRVLIVGIALLGVLSVVTVLPLTSDRPGLDRPRRAQGGRFGITVSDRGLFARLLLPGFITALGAGQLIPFLNVFVQKKFNLGLPEINAVIAIAYLGTTFAIIAQPALARRFGRIGSIVLVQASSIPFLVVLGFSPVLWTVIVALTVRNSMMNAGSPIFDAFAMEHVSAAERATLAAGMTLSWSLGETVAPLYYGELQGRLGFTAGYTVDFITIIVLYTIATSLLWRWFRGADHVAREVAAAVGEAEVEPVLVETPVTLLEHA
;
A
#
# COMPACT_ATOMS: atom_id res chain seq x y z
N MET A 1 8.17 -18.57 -18.94
CA MET A 1 7.72 -18.85 -17.56
C MET A 1 8.42 -20.10 -17.07
N ARG A 2 9.37 -19.97 -16.16
CA ARG A 2 9.95 -21.13 -15.48
C ARG A 2 8.82 -21.75 -14.63
N SER A 3 8.75 -23.08 -14.59
CA SER A 3 7.71 -23.82 -13.90
C SER A 3 7.59 -23.38 -12.43
N PHE A 4 6.37 -23.26 -11.91
CA PHE A 4 6.03 -23.01 -10.49
C PHE A 4 6.79 -23.97 -9.53
N THR A 5 7.24 -25.09 -10.05
CA THR A 5 8.06 -26.11 -9.36
C THR A 5 9.50 -25.66 -9.08
N GLY A 6 9.98 -24.58 -9.71
CA GLY A 6 11.34 -24.05 -9.50
C GLY A 6 11.54 -23.27 -8.19
N PHE A 7 10.47 -22.85 -7.52
CA PHE A 7 10.55 -22.15 -6.24
C PHE A 7 10.77 -23.09 -5.06
N SER A 8 11.43 -22.59 -4.00
CA SER A 8 11.60 -23.33 -2.76
C SER A 8 10.25 -23.77 -2.17
N ARG A 9 10.26 -24.79 -1.32
CA ARG A 9 9.06 -25.25 -0.61
C ARG A 9 8.41 -24.10 0.16
N ASP A 10 9.19 -23.33 0.91
CA ASP A 10 8.68 -22.24 1.75
C ASP A 10 8.13 -21.09 0.91
N ALA A 11 8.76 -20.77 -0.22
CA ALA A 11 8.23 -19.77 -1.15
C ALA A 11 6.86 -20.20 -1.70
N ARG A 12 6.67 -21.46 -2.07
CA ARG A 12 5.36 -21.96 -2.54
C ARG A 12 4.30 -21.95 -1.46
N LEU A 13 4.63 -22.38 -0.24
CA LEU A 13 3.72 -22.36 0.90
C LEU A 13 3.33 -20.93 1.27
N PHE A 14 4.27 -19.98 1.15
CA PHE A 14 3.99 -18.56 1.43
C PHE A 14 2.99 -17.95 0.44
N LEU A 15 2.93 -18.42 -0.82
CA LEU A 15 1.86 -17.99 -1.74
C LEU A 15 0.48 -18.44 -1.27
N VAL A 16 0.37 -19.63 -0.65
CA VAL A 16 -0.88 -20.06 -0.03
C VAL A 16 -1.25 -19.17 1.16
N THR A 17 -0.27 -18.84 1.99
CA THR A 17 -0.47 -17.86 3.09
C THR A 17 -0.92 -16.51 2.54
N THR A 18 -0.34 -16.05 1.43
CA THR A 18 -0.74 -14.79 0.76
C THR A 18 -2.21 -14.80 0.34
N ILE A 19 -2.72 -15.91 -0.17
CA ILE A 19 -4.13 -16.05 -0.54
C ILE A 19 -5.02 -15.93 0.71
N VAL A 20 -4.75 -16.68 1.75
CA VAL A 20 -5.62 -16.71 2.93
C VAL A 20 -5.54 -15.37 3.69
N TYR A 21 -4.33 -14.90 3.98
CA TYR A 21 -4.14 -13.65 4.71
C TYR A 21 -4.52 -12.42 3.88
N GLY A 22 -4.24 -12.45 2.58
CA GLY A 22 -4.68 -11.41 1.63
C GLY A 22 -6.20 -11.25 1.62
N ALA A 23 -6.96 -12.35 1.68
CA ALA A 23 -8.41 -12.29 1.81
C ALA A 23 -8.86 -11.61 3.12
N VAL A 24 -8.21 -11.94 4.26
CA VAL A 24 -8.48 -11.31 5.57
C VAL A 24 -8.33 -9.79 5.48
N ILE A 25 -7.18 -9.33 5.00
CA ILE A 25 -6.86 -7.90 4.95
C ILE A 25 -7.74 -7.17 3.95
N SER A 26 -8.01 -7.77 2.79
CA SER A 26 -8.84 -7.15 1.75
C SER A 26 -10.28 -6.97 2.19
N LEU A 27 -10.88 -7.97 2.83
CA LEU A 27 -12.22 -7.89 3.39
C LEU A 27 -12.30 -6.89 4.55
N TYR A 28 -11.29 -6.86 5.41
CA TYR A 28 -11.22 -5.86 6.47
C TYR A 28 -11.26 -4.43 5.88
N TRP A 29 -10.38 -4.12 4.95
CA TRP A 29 -10.33 -2.79 4.35
C TRP A 29 -11.58 -2.41 3.56
N ALA A 30 -12.23 -3.39 2.93
CA ALA A 30 -13.45 -3.16 2.17
C ALA A 30 -14.67 -2.93 3.07
N ASP A 31 -14.76 -3.61 4.24
CA ASP A 31 -16.05 -3.78 4.88
C ASP A 31 -16.10 -3.28 6.34
N PHE A 32 -14.95 -3.05 6.99
CA PHE A 32 -14.94 -2.66 8.42
C PHE A 32 -15.68 -1.35 8.68
N ASN A 33 -15.46 -0.31 7.87
CA ASN A 33 -16.14 0.97 8.03
C ASN A 33 -17.65 0.88 7.77
N LEU A 34 -18.07 -0.04 6.86
CA LEU A 34 -19.48 -0.33 6.63
C LEU A 34 -20.12 -0.98 7.87
N TYR A 35 -19.40 -1.92 8.51
CA TYR A 35 -19.83 -2.51 9.78
C TYR A 35 -19.97 -1.46 10.88
N VAL A 36 -18.97 -0.59 11.06
CA VAL A 36 -19.02 0.50 12.06
C VAL A 36 -20.23 1.41 11.83
N GLY A 37 -20.53 1.74 10.58
CA GLY A 37 -21.74 2.49 10.21
C GLY A 37 -23.03 1.71 10.47
N ALA A 38 -23.05 0.41 10.17
CA ALA A 38 -24.24 -0.44 10.34
C ALA A 38 -24.62 -0.66 11.82
N ILE A 39 -23.65 -0.62 12.74
CA ILE A 39 -23.92 -0.65 14.19
C ILE A 39 -24.27 0.71 14.79
N GLY A 40 -24.39 1.76 13.95
CA GLY A 40 -24.89 3.08 14.33
C GLY A 40 -23.86 4.03 14.95
N LEU A 41 -22.56 3.76 14.79
CA LEU A 41 -21.53 4.67 15.30
C LEU A 41 -21.37 5.90 14.40
N SER A 42 -20.94 7.00 15.03
CA SER A 42 -20.75 8.28 14.34
C SER A 42 -19.60 8.26 13.34
N PRO A 43 -19.62 9.10 12.29
CA PRO A 43 -18.47 9.29 11.41
C PRO A 43 -17.20 9.73 12.15
N SER A 44 -17.32 10.53 13.24
CA SER A 44 -16.18 10.93 14.07
C SER A 44 -15.52 9.71 14.71
N THR A 45 -16.31 8.82 15.34
CA THR A 45 -15.79 7.57 15.92
C THR A 45 -15.16 6.68 14.85
N MET A 46 -15.73 6.64 13.64
CA MET A 46 -15.16 5.88 12.53
C MET A 46 -13.77 6.43 12.13
N GLY A 47 -13.62 7.76 12.06
CA GLY A 47 -12.33 8.41 11.81
C GLY A 47 -11.31 8.13 12.90
N GLU A 48 -11.72 8.21 14.17
CA GLU A 48 -10.87 7.91 15.33
C GLU A 48 -10.38 6.45 15.29
N LEU A 49 -11.26 5.48 15.02
CA LEU A 49 -10.92 4.06 14.92
C LEU A 49 -9.87 3.82 13.81
N MET A 50 -10.04 4.44 12.65
CA MET A 50 -9.07 4.33 11.55
C MET A 50 -7.72 4.94 11.94
N SER A 51 -7.72 6.11 12.56
CA SER A 51 -6.49 6.77 13.01
C SER A 51 -5.74 5.95 14.07
N VAL A 52 -6.45 5.33 15.01
CA VAL A 52 -5.86 4.44 16.01
C VAL A 52 -5.25 3.20 15.37
N ALA A 53 -5.92 2.59 14.38
CA ALA A 53 -5.36 1.45 13.65
C ALA A 53 -4.06 1.82 12.92
N MET A 54 -4.03 2.96 12.21
CA MET A 54 -2.85 3.45 11.51
C MET A 54 -1.70 3.78 12.48
N LEU A 55 -2.00 4.52 13.55
CA LEU A 55 -1.02 4.88 14.56
C LEU A 55 -0.40 3.65 15.22
N ALA A 56 -1.21 2.66 15.60
CA ALA A 56 -0.73 1.42 16.18
C ALA A 56 0.21 0.68 15.22
N GLY A 57 -0.11 0.64 13.93
CA GLY A 57 0.76 0.10 12.90
C GLY A 57 2.12 0.80 12.84
N VAL A 58 2.13 2.13 12.79
CA VAL A 58 3.36 2.94 12.77
C VAL A 58 4.24 2.67 13.99
N LEU A 59 3.65 2.67 15.19
CA LEU A 59 4.39 2.46 16.43
C LEU A 59 5.03 1.07 16.52
N VAL A 60 4.41 0.07 15.91
CA VAL A 60 4.86 -1.33 15.95
C VAL A 60 5.84 -1.67 14.84
N ALA A 61 5.89 -0.91 13.75
CA ALA A 61 6.70 -1.22 12.58
C ALA A 61 8.19 -1.46 12.90
N LEU A 62 8.85 -0.52 13.57
CA LEU A 62 10.27 -0.62 13.94
C LEU A 62 10.53 -1.71 15.00
N PRO A 63 9.77 -1.78 16.12
CA PRO A 63 9.92 -2.86 17.09
C PRO A 63 9.74 -4.26 16.48
N CYS A 64 8.76 -4.45 15.59
CA CYS A 64 8.54 -5.73 14.93
C CYS A 64 9.66 -6.12 13.97
N GLY A 65 10.26 -5.16 13.27
CA GLY A 65 11.46 -5.41 12.47
C GLY A 65 12.59 -5.97 13.33
N ALA A 66 12.90 -5.26 14.43
CA ALA A 66 13.95 -5.68 15.36
C ALA A 66 13.61 -7.02 16.07
N LEU A 67 12.34 -7.25 16.42
CA LEU A 67 11.89 -8.49 17.00
C LEU A 67 12.06 -9.64 16.01
N SER A 68 11.70 -9.45 14.73
CA SER A 68 11.80 -10.47 13.69
C SER A 68 13.23 -10.92 13.43
N ASP A 69 14.20 -10.03 13.64
CA ASP A 69 15.63 -10.38 13.54
C ASP A 69 16.09 -11.26 14.72
N ARG A 70 15.38 -11.23 15.86
CA ARG A 70 15.71 -12.03 17.06
C ARG A 70 14.97 -13.37 17.10
N VAL A 71 13.66 -13.35 16.84
CA VAL A 71 12.79 -14.53 17.02
C VAL A 71 12.50 -15.27 15.69
N GLY A 72 12.88 -14.66 14.56
CA GLY A 72 12.62 -15.17 13.21
C GLY A 72 11.35 -14.62 12.57
N ARG A 73 11.33 -14.61 11.25
CA ARG A 73 10.23 -14.05 10.43
C ARG A 73 8.93 -14.80 10.66
N ARG A 74 8.98 -16.13 10.71
CA ARG A 74 7.82 -17.01 10.93
C ARG A 74 7.11 -16.70 12.25
N ALA A 75 7.83 -16.53 13.35
CA ALA A 75 7.24 -16.25 14.66
C ALA A 75 6.47 -14.93 14.68
N VAL A 76 7.03 -13.88 14.05
CA VAL A 76 6.37 -12.58 13.95
C VAL A 76 5.13 -12.64 13.05
N MET A 77 5.15 -13.42 11.94
CA MET A 77 3.97 -13.64 11.11
C MET A 77 2.86 -14.33 11.88
N ILE A 78 3.18 -15.41 12.62
CA ILE A 78 2.22 -16.14 13.46
C ILE A 78 1.59 -15.19 14.48
N GLY A 79 2.40 -14.43 15.21
CA GLY A 79 1.93 -13.47 16.22
C GLY A 79 1.06 -12.38 15.61
N GLY A 80 1.46 -11.79 14.49
CA GLY A 80 0.71 -10.75 13.79
C GLY A 80 -0.63 -11.25 13.25
N MET A 81 -0.65 -12.42 12.58
CA MET A 81 -1.90 -13.01 12.07
C MET A 81 -2.84 -13.45 13.19
N ALA A 82 -2.31 -14.03 14.27
CA ALA A 82 -3.11 -14.37 15.45
C ALA A 82 -3.72 -13.10 16.09
N MET A 83 -2.95 -12.03 16.19
CA MET A 83 -3.43 -10.74 16.69
C MET A 83 -4.56 -10.18 15.82
N VAL A 84 -4.45 -10.26 14.48
CA VAL A 84 -5.52 -9.87 13.55
C VAL A 84 -6.77 -10.73 13.75
N ALA A 85 -6.65 -12.04 13.87
CA ALA A 85 -7.79 -12.92 14.09
C ALA A 85 -8.51 -12.62 15.43
N ILE A 86 -7.76 -12.42 16.51
CA ILE A 86 -8.30 -12.05 17.83
C ILE A 86 -8.95 -10.67 17.78
N ALA A 87 -8.33 -9.71 17.08
CA ALA A 87 -8.88 -8.37 16.88
C ALA A 87 -10.26 -8.41 16.20
N MET A 88 -10.45 -9.27 15.19
CA MET A 88 -11.75 -9.44 14.54
C MET A 88 -12.82 -9.97 15.48
N LEU A 89 -12.49 -10.84 16.41
CA LEU A 89 -13.41 -11.30 17.45
C LEU A 89 -13.71 -10.19 18.46
N ALA A 90 -12.73 -9.36 18.82
CA ALA A 90 -12.90 -8.26 19.76
C ALA A 90 -13.82 -7.16 19.21
N VAL A 91 -13.85 -6.92 17.91
CA VAL A 91 -14.72 -5.90 17.30
C VAL A 91 -16.18 -6.36 17.11
N LEU A 92 -16.43 -7.68 17.13
CA LEU A 92 -17.74 -8.27 16.83
C LEU A 92 -18.89 -7.82 17.76
N PRO A 93 -18.71 -7.63 19.09
CA PRO A 93 -19.77 -7.17 19.96
C PRO A 93 -20.26 -5.75 19.69
N GLY A 94 -19.48 -4.93 18.97
CA GLY A 94 -19.80 -3.53 18.70
C GLY A 94 -19.65 -2.59 19.90
N ASN A 95 -19.00 -3.04 20.98
CA ASN A 95 -18.66 -2.19 22.11
C ASN A 95 -17.53 -1.24 21.73
N VAL A 96 -17.70 0.06 21.96
CA VAL A 96 -16.74 1.09 21.54
C VAL A 96 -15.34 0.87 22.09
N ALA A 97 -15.19 0.52 23.36
CA ALA A 97 -13.88 0.26 23.96
C ALA A 97 -13.20 -0.96 23.32
N LEU A 98 -13.95 -2.04 23.06
CA LEU A 98 -13.43 -3.23 22.39
C LEU A 98 -13.10 -2.93 20.93
N LEU A 99 -13.83 -2.04 20.25
CA LEU A 99 -13.50 -1.58 18.91
C LEU A 99 -12.15 -0.88 18.87
N PHE A 100 -11.88 0.06 19.79
CA PHE A 100 -10.58 0.75 19.86
C PHE A 100 -9.42 -0.23 20.11
N VAL A 101 -9.59 -1.15 21.06
CA VAL A 101 -8.58 -2.19 21.34
C VAL A 101 -8.39 -3.11 20.14
N GLY A 102 -9.51 -3.53 19.52
CA GLY A 102 -9.50 -4.42 18.35
C GLY A 102 -8.79 -3.77 17.16
N VAL A 103 -9.11 -2.53 16.79
CA VAL A 103 -8.46 -1.86 15.65
C VAL A 103 -7.00 -1.54 15.92
N ALA A 104 -6.63 -1.21 17.17
CA ALA A 104 -5.22 -1.05 17.54
C ALA A 104 -4.45 -2.37 17.39
N ALA A 105 -5.00 -3.47 17.86
CA ALA A 105 -4.41 -4.80 17.70
C ALA A 105 -4.34 -5.20 16.22
N LEU A 106 -5.38 -4.88 15.44
CA LEU A 106 -5.40 -5.14 14.00
C LEU A 106 -4.33 -4.35 13.25
N GLY A 107 -4.22 -3.04 13.50
CA GLY A 107 -3.18 -2.19 12.92
C GLY A 107 -1.78 -2.68 13.27
N ALA A 108 -1.54 -3.00 14.53
CA ALA A 108 -0.27 -3.55 15.01
C ALA A 108 0.04 -4.92 14.38
N GLY A 109 -0.94 -5.84 14.36
CA GLY A 109 -0.78 -7.18 13.82
C GLY A 109 -0.55 -7.20 12.32
N SER A 110 -1.33 -6.41 11.56
CA SER A 110 -1.17 -6.31 10.11
C SER A 110 0.19 -5.70 9.73
N GLN A 111 0.62 -4.68 10.44
CA GLN A 111 1.94 -4.07 10.23
C GLN A 111 3.08 -5.03 10.57
N ALA A 112 2.95 -5.81 11.64
CA ALA A 112 3.93 -6.83 12.00
C ALA A 112 4.13 -7.86 10.86
N VAL A 113 3.04 -8.30 10.24
CA VAL A 113 3.11 -9.19 9.06
C VAL A 113 3.73 -8.48 7.87
N SER A 114 3.31 -7.26 7.56
CA SER A 114 3.80 -6.48 6.41
C SER A 114 5.32 -6.25 6.44
N VAL A 115 5.87 -5.93 7.60
CA VAL A 115 7.31 -5.68 7.79
C VAL A 115 8.15 -6.92 7.48
N VAL A 116 7.63 -8.13 7.73
CA VAL A 116 8.41 -9.37 7.57
C VAL A 116 8.19 -10.08 6.24
N GLN A 117 7.15 -9.75 5.48
CA GLN A 117 6.83 -10.42 4.20
C GLN A 117 7.94 -10.26 3.17
N ILE A 118 8.39 -9.04 2.90
CA ILE A 118 9.42 -8.76 1.88
C ILE A 118 10.76 -9.40 2.25
N PRO A 119 11.30 -9.26 3.48
CA PRO A 119 12.48 -9.99 3.91
C PRO A 119 12.33 -11.50 3.80
N PHE A 120 11.18 -12.07 4.19
CA PHE A 120 10.92 -13.52 4.08
C PHE A 120 11.00 -13.98 2.62
N ILE A 121 10.36 -13.28 1.69
CA ILE A 121 10.43 -13.58 0.26
C ILE A 121 11.88 -13.54 -0.22
N ALA A 122 12.64 -12.50 0.13
CA ALA A 122 14.01 -12.33 -0.30
C ALA A 122 14.96 -13.42 0.24
N GLU A 123 14.68 -13.95 1.42
CA GLU A 123 15.46 -15.02 2.07
C GLU A 123 15.15 -16.41 1.49
N HIS A 124 13.93 -16.64 0.99
CA HIS A 124 13.46 -17.95 0.50
C HIS A 124 13.43 -18.05 -1.03
N THR A 125 13.83 -16.99 -1.75
CA THR A 125 13.93 -16.97 -3.21
C THR A 125 15.36 -16.74 -3.67
N ARG A 126 15.79 -17.42 -4.74
CA ARG A 126 17.10 -17.19 -5.34
C ARG A 126 17.13 -15.82 -6.04
N PRO A 127 18.30 -15.14 -6.10
CA PRO A 127 18.42 -13.82 -6.71
C PRO A 127 17.89 -13.73 -8.14
N ASP A 128 18.09 -14.80 -8.95
CA ASP A 128 17.64 -14.89 -10.34
C ASP A 128 16.12 -15.06 -10.50
N GLN A 129 15.42 -15.47 -9.45
CA GLN A 129 13.98 -15.74 -9.43
C GLN A 129 13.16 -14.67 -8.68
N ARG A 130 13.82 -13.77 -7.94
CA ARG A 130 13.12 -12.81 -7.08
C ARG A 130 12.11 -11.94 -7.82
N ASN A 131 12.50 -11.37 -8.94
CA ASN A 131 11.62 -10.48 -9.70
C ASN A 131 10.37 -11.22 -10.20
N GLU A 132 10.55 -12.47 -10.69
CA GLU A 132 9.42 -13.30 -11.12
C GLU A 132 8.51 -13.66 -9.94
N TYR A 133 9.10 -14.02 -8.79
CA TYR A 133 8.33 -14.33 -7.58
C TYR A 133 7.55 -13.12 -7.06
N PHE A 134 8.17 -11.94 -6.97
CA PHE A 134 7.45 -10.73 -6.56
C PHE A 134 6.29 -10.38 -7.49
N ALA A 135 6.46 -10.56 -8.80
CA ALA A 135 5.38 -10.34 -9.77
C ALA A 135 4.22 -11.31 -9.53
N ILE A 136 4.51 -12.60 -9.30
CA ILE A 136 3.50 -13.62 -9.00
C ILE A 136 2.82 -13.32 -7.67
N TRP A 137 3.59 -13.03 -6.62
CA TRP A 137 3.07 -12.67 -5.30
C TRP A 137 2.12 -11.47 -5.36
N PHE A 138 2.50 -10.41 -6.08
CA PHE A 138 1.68 -9.23 -6.27
C PHE A 138 0.39 -9.55 -7.04
N ALA A 139 0.48 -10.34 -8.12
CA ALA A 139 -0.68 -10.75 -8.90
C ALA A 139 -1.65 -11.60 -8.05
N ILE A 140 -1.14 -12.55 -7.26
CA ILE A 140 -1.93 -13.37 -6.36
C ILE A 140 -2.61 -12.49 -5.30
N ASN A 141 -1.89 -11.55 -4.70
CA ASN A 141 -2.44 -10.66 -3.68
C ASN A 141 -3.62 -9.83 -4.23
N ASN A 142 -3.45 -9.22 -5.41
CA ASN A 142 -4.52 -8.44 -6.05
C ASN A 142 -5.71 -9.32 -6.48
N MET A 143 -5.45 -10.48 -7.08
CA MET A 143 -6.52 -11.40 -7.49
C MET A 143 -7.29 -11.92 -6.28
N THR A 144 -6.58 -12.23 -5.20
CA THR A 144 -7.20 -12.62 -3.91
C THR A 144 -8.10 -11.51 -3.38
N ALA A 145 -7.66 -10.26 -3.44
CA ALA A 145 -8.49 -9.13 -3.01
C ALA A 145 -9.80 -9.06 -3.81
N VAL A 146 -9.71 -9.16 -5.14
CA VAL A 146 -10.88 -9.15 -6.03
C VAL A 146 -11.85 -10.29 -5.69
N VAL A 147 -11.33 -11.52 -5.64
CA VAL A 147 -12.17 -12.71 -5.36
C VAL A 147 -12.76 -12.66 -3.96
N ALA A 148 -11.97 -12.27 -2.96
CA ALA A 148 -12.44 -12.17 -1.57
C ALA A 148 -13.55 -11.13 -1.42
N MET A 149 -13.42 -9.95 -2.03
CA MET A 149 -14.44 -8.92 -1.99
C MET A 149 -15.73 -9.37 -2.68
N LEU A 150 -15.63 -9.91 -3.90
CA LEU A 150 -16.81 -10.40 -4.64
C LEU A 150 -17.53 -11.52 -3.90
N ALA A 151 -16.79 -12.51 -3.40
CA ALA A 151 -17.36 -13.65 -2.71
C ALA A 151 -17.81 -13.30 -1.28
N GLY A 152 -17.02 -12.51 -0.54
CA GLY A 152 -17.23 -12.23 0.87
C GLY A 152 -18.57 -11.53 1.13
N GLY A 153 -18.84 -10.44 0.42
CA GLY A 153 -20.08 -9.70 0.56
C GLY A 153 -21.32 -10.53 0.18
N ALA A 154 -21.22 -11.29 -0.92
CA ALA A 154 -22.31 -12.17 -1.37
C ALA A 154 -22.58 -13.31 -0.37
N ILE A 155 -21.54 -14.04 0.04
CA ILE A 155 -21.62 -15.15 0.99
C ILE A 155 -22.20 -14.66 2.34
N ALA A 156 -21.69 -13.53 2.85
CA ALA A 156 -22.15 -12.98 4.12
C ALA A 156 -23.63 -12.61 4.08
N THR A 157 -24.10 -12.02 2.99
CA THR A 157 -25.51 -11.64 2.82
C THR A 157 -26.41 -12.88 2.71
N VAL A 158 -26.03 -13.84 1.86
CA VAL A 158 -26.80 -15.10 1.71
C VAL A 158 -26.85 -15.86 3.02
N LEU A 159 -25.73 -15.97 3.73
CA LEU A 159 -25.67 -16.73 4.99
C LEU A 159 -26.46 -16.03 6.10
N ALA A 160 -26.40 -14.71 6.20
CA ALA A 160 -27.21 -13.97 7.17
C ALA A 160 -28.71 -14.16 6.93
N THR A 161 -29.13 -14.15 5.66
CA THR A 161 -30.53 -14.40 5.27
C THR A 161 -30.94 -15.86 5.56
N ALA A 162 -30.10 -16.82 5.19
CA ALA A 162 -30.38 -18.25 5.42
C ALA A 162 -30.45 -18.60 6.92
N LEU A 163 -29.69 -17.93 7.77
CA LEU A 163 -29.74 -18.08 9.22
C LEU A 163 -30.87 -17.29 9.89
N GLY A 164 -31.67 -16.54 9.14
CA GLY A 164 -32.78 -15.74 9.68
C GLY A 164 -32.33 -14.62 10.63
N LEU A 165 -31.09 -14.10 10.48
CA LEU A 165 -30.52 -13.10 11.40
C LEU A 165 -31.11 -11.69 11.19
N GLY A 166 -32.04 -11.51 10.27
CA GLY A 166 -32.63 -10.22 9.95
C GLY A 166 -31.72 -9.32 9.12
N GLY A 167 -32.17 -8.05 8.94
CA GLY A 167 -31.42 -7.02 8.22
C GLY A 167 -30.45 -6.23 9.12
N GLY A 168 -30.03 -5.05 8.63
CA GLY A 168 -29.14 -4.15 9.38
C GLY A 168 -27.70 -4.67 9.51
N PRO A 169 -27.13 -4.78 10.72
CA PRO A 169 -25.74 -5.16 10.90
C PRO A 169 -25.43 -6.66 10.72
N ALA A 170 -26.44 -7.52 10.53
CA ALA A 170 -26.28 -8.97 10.52
C ALA A 170 -25.32 -9.47 9.41
N PRO A 171 -25.44 -9.06 8.13
CA PRO A 171 -24.47 -9.49 7.10
C PRO A 171 -23.05 -9.09 7.43
N TYR A 172 -22.84 -7.90 7.99
CA TYR A 172 -21.49 -7.43 8.36
C TYR A 172 -20.91 -8.23 9.53
N ARG A 173 -21.73 -8.61 10.53
CA ARG A 173 -21.28 -9.50 11.62
C ARG A 173 -20.89 -10.87 11.12
N VAL A 174 -21.68 -11.45 10.23
CA VAL A 174 -21.33 -12.73 9.57
C VAL A 174 -20.01 -12.62 8.84
N LEU A 175 -19.80 -11.52 8.11
CA LEU A 175 -18.55 -11.26 7.41
C LEU A 175 -17.37 -11.15 8.36
N ILE A 176 -17.48 -10.42 9.48
CA ILE A 176 -16.42 -10.28 10.49
C ILE A 176 -16.07 -11.65 11.10
N VAL A 177 -17.05 -12.50 11.38
CA VAL A 177 -16.80 -13.88 11.82
C VAL A 177 -16.05 -14.65 10.74
N GLY A 178 -16.43 -14.52 9.47
CA GLY A 178 -15.72 -15.12 8.35
C GLY A 178 -14.26 -14.64 8.26
N ILE A 179 -14.02 -13.34 8.43
CA ILE A 179 -12.67 -12.75 8.45
C ILE A 179 -11.86 -13.32 9.63
N ALA A 180 -12.46 -13.45 10.81
CA ALA A 180 -11.79 -14.03 11.98
C ALA A 180 -11.39 -15.50 11.74
N LEU A 181 -12.29 -16.31 11.15
CA LEU A 181 -12.01 -17.71 10.80
C LEU A 181 -10.90 -17.81 9.75
N LEU A 182 -10.92 -16.98 8.71
CA LEU A 182 -9.83 -16.88 7.74
C LEU A 182 -8.52 -16.42 8.41
N GLY A 183 -8.60 -15.51 9.39
CA GLY A 183 -7.47 -15.10 10.21
C GLY A 183 -6.83 -16.27 10.97
N VAL A 184 -7.64 -17.11 11.61
CA VAL A 184 -7.15 -18.34 12.25
C VAL A 184 -6.54 -19.29 11.21
N LEU A 185 -7.20 -19.47 10.07
CA LEU A 185 -6.70 -20.29 8.99
C LEU A 185 -5.36 -19.77 8.44
N SER A 186 -5.17 -18.46 8.37
CA SER A 186 -3.91 -17.86 7.94
C SER A 186 -2.75 -18.23 8.87
N VAL A 187 -2.98 -18.27 10.18
CA VAL A 187 -1.99 -18.79 11.16
C VAL A 187 -1.61 -20.21 10.83
N VAL A 188 -2.60 -21.09 10.55
CA VAL A 188 -2.35 -22.50 10.21
C VAL A 188 -1.48 -22.62 8.96
N THR A 189 -1.66 -21.76 7.95
CA THR A 189 -0.85 -21.80 6.71
C THR A 189 0.62 -21.43 6.93
N VAL A 190 0.95 -20.69 8.00
CA VAL A 190 2.33 -20.32 8.34
C VAL A 190 3.05 -21.42 9.14
N LEU A 191 2.33 -22.30 9.83
CA LEU A 191 2.92 -23.34 10.67
C LEU A 191 3.88 -24.29 9.93
N PRO A 192 3.65 -24.71 8.66
CA PRO A 192 4.57 -25.59 7.96
C PRO A 192 5.80 -24.88 7.36
N LEU A 193 5.88 -23.54 7.43
CA LEU A 193 7.07 -22.82 6.99
C LEU A 193 8.27 -23.13 7.88
N THR A 194 9.46 -23.13 7.30
CA THR A 194 10.68 -23.36 8.06
C THR A 194 10.88 -22.25 9.09
N SER A 195 11.23 -22.61 10.31
CA SER A 195 11.58 -21.64 11.33
C SER A 195 13.01 -21.17 11.08
N ASP A 196 13.13 -19.99 10.50
CA ASP A 196 14.42 -19.32 10.41
C ASP A 196 14.86 -18.93 11.82
N ARG A 197 15.72 -19.74 12.42
CA ARG A 197 16.50 -19.26 13.55
C ARG A 197 17.53 -18.31 12.96
N PRO A 198 17.57 -17.03 13.35
CA PRO A 198 18.64 -16.15 12.94
C PRO A 198 19.94 -16.80 13.40
N GLY A 199 20.76 -17.29 12.47
CA GLY A 199 22.04 -17.87 12.83
C GLY A 199 22.85 -16.80 13.53
N LEU A 200 23.53 -17.16 14.63
CA LEU A 200 24.49 -16.33 15.36
C LEU A 200 25.61 -15.79 14.45
N ASP A 201 25.69 -16.31 13.22
CA ASP A 201 26.71 -16.00 12.22
C ASP A 201 26.34 -14.95 11.17
N ARG A 202 25.12 -14.36 11.21
CA ARG A 202 24.89 -13.17 10.39
C ARG A 202 25.77 -12.06 10.94
N PRO A 203 26.75 -11.52 10.16
CA PRO A 203 27.48 -10.35 10.59
C PRO A 203 26.42 -9.34 10.99
N ARG A 204 26.40 -8.94 12.27
CA ARG A 204 25.65 -7.78 12.73
C ARG A 204 25.95 -6.72 11.70
N ARG A 205 24.99 -6.41 10.80
CA ARG A 205 25.10 -5.24 9.95
C ARG A 205 25.56 -4.17 10.89
N ALA A 206 26.78 -3.67 10.65
CA ALA A 206 27.40 -2.72 11.51
C ALA A 206 26.34 -1.68 11.84
N GLN A 207 25.81 -1.75 13.06
CA GLN A 207 25.01 -0.69 13.62
C GLN A 207 26.03 0.44 13.79
N GLY A 208 26.26 1.12 12.67
CA GLY A 208 26.86 2.45 12.71
C GLY A 208 26.01 3.19 13.73
N GLY A 209 26.68 3.65 14.77
CA GLY A 209 26.22 4.09 16.03
C GLY A 209 24.85 4.74 16.09
N ARG A 210 24.20 4.65 17.25
CA ARG A 210 23.04 5.43 17.74
C ARG A 210 22.32 6.20 16.64
N PHE A 211 21.24 5.64 16.07
CA PHE A 211 20.33 6.28 15.10
C PHE A 211 21.05 7.30 14.19
N GLY A 212 21.95 6.84 13.32
CA GLY A 212 22.66 7.72 12.41
C GLY A 212 21.71 8.24 11.32
N ILE A 213 20.86 9.19 11.70
CA ILE A 213 20.07 9.98 10.74
C ILE A 213 21.08 10.87 10.04
N THR A 214 21.55 10.45 8.87
CA THR A 214 22.41 11.25 8.01
C THR A 214 21.51 12.02 7.05
N VAL A 215 21.49 13.35 7.19
CA VAL A 215 20.80 14.27 6.31
C VAL A 215 21.78 15.39 5.98
N SER A 216 22.36 15.36 4.78
CA SER A 216 23.28 16.40 4.30
C SER A 216 22.54 17.65 3.84
N ASP A 217 21.44 17.50 3.13
CA ASP A 217 20.60 18.61 2.66
C ASP A 217 19.16 18.46 3.19
N ARG A 218 18.85 19.20 4.26
CA ARG A 218 17.50 19.25 4.84
C ARG A 218 16.47 19.82 3.87
N GLY A 219 16.87 20.74 3.00
CA GLY A 219 16.00 21.36 2.01
C GLY A 219 15.57 20.34 0.95
N LEU A 220 16.49 19.53 0.45
CA LEU A 220 16.19 18.45 -0.48
C LEU A 220 15.28 17.40 0.16
N PHE A 221 15.58 16.97 1.40
CA PHE A 221 14.74 16.03 2.12
C PHE A 221 13.30 16.56 2.29
N ALA A 222 13.13 17.81 2.69
CA ALA A 222 11.81 18.42 2.81
C ALA A 222 11.07 18.45 1.47
N ARG A 223 11.75 18.78 0.36
CA ARG A 223 11.15 18.78 -0.99
C ARG A 223 10.75 17.38 -1.47
N LEU A 224 11.48 16.34 -1.07
CA LEU A 224 11.15 14.96 -1.40
C LEU A 224 10.01 14.41 -0.54
N LEU A 225 9.94 14.79 0.75
CA LEU A 225 8.96 14.24 1.70
C LEU A 225 7.62 14.97 1.67
N LEU A 226 7.61 16.30 1.52
CA LEU A 226 6.41 17.12 1.69
C LEU A 226 5.31 16.81 0.66
N PRO A 227 5.58 16.62 -0.65
CA PRO A 227 4.53 16.25 -1.61
C PRO A 227 3.86 14.93 -1.25
N GLY A 228 4.64 13.93 -0.81
CA GLY A 228 4.13 12.64 -0.35
C GLY A 228 3.23 12.78 0.87
N PHE A 229 3.61 13.58 1.87
CA PHE A 229 2.79 13.86 3.05
C PHE A 229 1.46 14.53 2.69
N ILE A 230 1.48 15.56 1.83
CA ILE A 230 0.26 16.25 1.38
C ILE A 230 -0.65 15.29 0.61
N THR A 231 -0.07 14.44 -0.24
CA THR A 231 -0.84 13.42 -0.96
C THR A 231 -1.46 12.41 0.01
N ALA A 232 -0.72 11.98 1.04
CA ALA A 232 -1.21 11.05 2.06
C ALA A 232 -2.35 11.64 2.91
N LEU A 233 -2.30 12.95 3.22
CA LEU A 233 -3.42 13.66 3.86
C LEU A 233 -4.70 13.61 3.01
N GLY A 234 -4.59 13.76 1.69
CA GLY A 234 -5.74 13.61 0.80
C GLY A 234 -6.18 12.16 0.63
N ALA A 235 -5.24 11.23 0.49
CA ALA A 235 -5.52 9.80 0.33
C ALA A 235 -6.22 9.21 1.56
N GLY A 236 -5.76 9.54 2.76
CA GLY A 236 -6.32 9.04 4.01
C GLY A 236 -7.74 9.56 4.33
N GLN A 237 -8.17 10.65 3.72
CA GLN A 237 -9.56 11.12 3.79
C GLN A 237 -10.50 10.30 2.91
N LEU A 238 -10.04 9.81 1.77
CA LEU A 238 -10.88 9.14 0.79
C LEU A 238 -10.80 7.62 0.85
N ILE A 239 -9.58 7.06 0.81
CA ILE A 239 -9.38 5.63 0.58
C ILE A 239 -10.07 4.76 1.64
N PRO A 240 -9.93 5.00 2.95
CA PRO A 240 -10.58 4.18 3.96
C PRO A 240 -12.11 4.28 3.98
N PHE A 241 -12.66 5.38 3.46
CA PHE A 241 -14.09 5.68 3.56
C PHE A 241 -14.82 5.65 2.22
N LEU A 242 -14.14 5.26 1.16
CA LEU A 242 -14.69 5.20 -0.19
C LEU A 242 -15.90 4.27 -0.30
N ASN A 243 -15.84 3.13 0.39
CA ASN A 243 -16.93 2.18 0.52
C ASN A 243 -18.18 2.83 1.16
N VAL A 244 -17.99 3.58 2.25
CA VAL A 244 -19.09 4.31 2.94
C VAL A 244 -19.65 5.40 2.04
N PHE A 245 -18.78 6.12 1.32
CA PHE A 245 -19.20 7.14 0.36
C PHE A 245 -20.10 6.55 -0.73
N VAL A 246 -19.63 5.51 -1.42
CA VAL A 246 -20.37 4.86 -2.51
C VAL A 246 -21.67 4.24 -2.01
N GLN A 247 -21.62 3.58 -0.83
CA GLN A 247 -22.82 3.03 -0.18
C GLN A 247 -23.90 4.08 0.01
N LYS A 248 -23.57 5.18 0.70
CA LYS A 248 -24.55 6.21 1.06
C LYS A 248 -25.04 6.99 -0.16
N LYS A 249 -24.13 7.27 -1.11
CA LYS A 249 -24.46 8.04 -2.32
C LYS A 249 -25.43 7.31 -3.23
N PHE A 250 -25.28 6.00 -3.38
CA PHE A 250 -26.08 5.19 -4.31
C PHE A 250 -27.00 4.18 -3.62
N ASN A 251 -27.06 4.19 -2.28
CA ASN A 251 -27.86 3.27 -1.46
C ASN A 251 -27.61 1.79 -1.81
N LEU A 252 -26.32 1.41 -1.92
CA LEU A 252 -25.92 0.07 -2.32
C LEU A 252 -25.89 -0.89 -1.13
N GLY A 253 -26.18 -2.17 -1.39
CA GLY A 253 -25.96 -3.26 -0.44
C GLY A 253 -24.51 -3.71 -0.39
N LEU A 254 -24.20 -4.61 0.53
CA LEU A 254 -22.85 -5.11 0.75
C LEU A 254 -22.24 -5.81 -0.49
N PRO A 255 -22.98 -6.67 -1.24
CA PRO A 255 -22.42 -7.30 -2.44
C PRO A 255 -22.08 -6.28 -3.54
N GLU A 256 -22.94 -5.28 -3.76
CA GLU A 256 -22.75 -4.28 -4.80
C GLU A 256 -21.56 -3.38 -4.51
N ILE A 257 -21.36 -2.98 -3.24
CA ILE A 257 -20.20 -2.17 -2.84
C ILE A 257 -18.92 -2.95 -3.08
N ASN A 258 -18.88 -4.20 -2.65
CA ASN A 258 -17.73 -5.06 -2.82
C ASN A 258 -17.42 -5.30 -4.31
N ALA A 259 -18.41 -5.40 -5.17
CA ALA A 259 -18.23 -5.47 -6.62
C ALA A 259 -17.60 -4.18 -7.17
N VAL A 260 -18.05 -3.00 -6.74
CA VAL A 260 -17.49 -1.70 -7.15
C VAL A 260 -16.01 -1.61 -6.77
N ILE A 261 -15.68 -1.95 -5.53
CA ILE A 261 -14.29 -1.89 -5.06
C ILE A 261 -13.41 -2.93 -5.78
N ALA A 262 -13.91 -4.15 -6.01
CA ALA A 262 -13.19 -5.20 -6.74
C ALA A 262 -12.86 -4.77 -8.18
N ILE A 263 -13.79 -4.11 -8.88
CA ILE A 263 -13.54 -3.57 -10.23
C ILE A 263 -12.42 -2.54 -10.21
N ALA A 264 -12.38 -1.66 -9.19
CA ALA A 264 -11.32 -0.68 -9.06
C ALA A 264 -9.95 -1.32 -8.84
N TYR A 265 -9.88 -2.42 -8.08
CA TYR A 265 -8.63 -3.19 -7.88
C TYR A 265 -8.14 -3.86 -9.17
N LEU A 266 -9.04 -4.39 -10.00
CA LEU A 266 -8.67 -4.93 -11.32
C LEU A 266 -8.02 -3.87 -12.21
N GLY A 267 -8.57 -2.66 -12.25
CA GLY A 267 -8.00 -1.55 -13.01
C GLY A 267 -6.57 -1.18 -12.59
N THR A 268 -6.28 -1.20 -11.31
CA THR A 268 -4.94 -0.91 -10.76
C THR A 268 -3.88 -1.88 -11.30
N THR A 269 -4.22 -3.15 -11.48
CA THR A 269 -3.31 -4.18 -12.00
C THR A 269 -2.84 -3.84 -13.41
N PHE A 270 -3.72 -3.35 -14.28
CA PHE A 270 -3.37 -2.95 -15.65
C PHE A 270 -2.49 -1.69 -15.69
N ALA A 271 -2.69 -0.76 -14.78
CA ALA A 271 -1.92 0.48 -14.74
C ALA A 271 -0.45 0.25 -14.43
N ILE A 272 -0.14 -0.68 -13.55
CA ILE A 272 1.25 -1.01 -13.18
C ILE A 272 2.03 -1.52 -14.40
N ILE A 273 1.40 -2.26 -15.30
CA ILE A 273 2.02 -2.77 -16.53
C ILE A 273 2.37 -1.63 -17.49
N ALA A 274 1.61 -0.53 -17.50
CA ALA A 274 1.83 0.61 -18.39
C ALA A 274 2.92 1.58 -17.93
N GLN A 275 3.34 1.53 -16.65
CA GLN A 275 4.30 2.47 -16.05
C GLN A 275 5.61 2.66 -16.83
N PRO A 276 6.34 1.59 -17.24
CA PRO A 276 7.64 1.76 -17.89
C PRO A 276 7.55 2.50 -19.23
N ALA A 277 6.43 2.31 -19.97
CA ALA A 277 6.20 2.99 -21.23
C ALA A 277 5.98 4.50 -21.04
N LEU A 278 5.27 4.88 -19.97
CA LEU A 278 4.99 6.26 -19.62
C LEU A 278 6.28 7.00 -19.24
N ALA A 279 7.10 6.41 -18.38
CA ALA A 279 8.37 6.97 -17.92
C ALA A 279 9.35 7.21 -19.09
N ARG A 280 9.40 6.29 -20.08
CA ARG A 280 10.23 6.46 -21.28
C ARG A 280 9.78 7.64 -22.16
N ARG A 281 8.48 7.93 -22.23
CA ARG A 281 7.94 8.95 -23.14
C ARG A 281 8.01 10.37 -22.55
N PHE A 282 7.70 10.54 -21.27
CA PHE A 282 7.53 11.85 -20.64
C PHE A 282 8.65 12.22 -19.65
N GLY A 283 9.61 11.34 -19.42
CA GLY A 283 10.57 11.46 -18.34
C GLY A 283 9.95 11.03 -16.99
N ARG A 284 10.76 11.00 -15.93
CA ARG A 284 10.28 10.51 -14.61
C ARG A 284 9.33 11.48 -13.95
N ILE A 285 9.77 12.72 -13.75
CA ILE A 285 8.95 13.77 -13.11
C ILE A 285 7.76 14.14 -13.98
N GLY A 286 7.97 14.30 -15.29
CA GLY A 286 6.88 14.56 -16.22
C GLY A 286 5.78 13.50 -16.16
N SER A 287 6.14 12.23 -16.06
CA SER A 287 5.19 11.11 -15.95
C SER A 287 4.42 11.13 -14.64
N ILE A 288 5.09 11.36 -13.49
CA ILE A 288 4.44 11.42 -12.18
C ILE A 288 3.43 12.56 -12.15
N VAL A 289 3.86 13.77 -12.57
CA VAL A 289 3.01 14.95 -12.58
C VAL A 289 1.82 14.78 -13.54
N LEU A 290 2.07 14.23 -14.74
CA LEU A 290 1.01 13.96 -15.72
C LEU A 290 -0.05 13.03 -15.14
N VAL A 291 0.37 11.93 -14.53
CA VAL A 291 -0.53 10.92 -13.95
C VAL A 291 -1.31 11.49 -12.77
N GLN A 292 -0.64 12.18 -11.85
CA GLN A 292 -1.30 12.79 -10.71
C GLN A 292 -2.26 13.91 -11.12
N ALA A 293 -1.85 14.82 -12.01
CA ALA A 293 -2.70 15.89 -12.50
C ALA A 293 -3.91 15.34 -13.28
N SER A 294 -3.70 14.33 -14.13
CA SER A 294 -4.77 13.68 -14.89
C SER A 294 -5.75 12.92 -14.00
N SER A 295 -5.36 12.55 -12.76
CA SER A 295 -6.28 11.90 -11.81
C SER A 295 -7.29 12.88 -11.20
N ILE A 296 -7.02 14.18 -11.19
CA ILE A 296 -7.87 15.21 -10.57
C ILE A 296 -9.26 15.30 -11.24
N PRO A 297 -9.40 15.37 -12.56
CA PRO A 297 -10.70 15.35 -13.22
C PRO A 297 -11.54 14.12 -12.84
N PHE A 298 -10.91 12.95 -12.72
CA PHE A 298 -11.62 11.73 -12.28
C PHE A 298 -12.03 11.81 -10.81
N LEU A 299 -11.26 12.50 -9.96
CA LEU A 299 -11.64 12.76 -8.58
C LEU A 299 -12.89 13.67 -8.51
N VAL A 300 -13.00 14.68 -9.40
CA VAL A 300 -14.20 15.51 -9.53
C VAL A 300 -15.40 14.67 -9.96
N VAL A 301 -15.24 13.82 -10.98
CA VAL A 301 -16.33 12.93 -11.42
C VAL A 301 -16.74 11.97 -10.31
N LEU A 302 -15.77 11.37 -9.59
CA LEU A 302 -16.02 10.47 -8.46
C LEU A 302 -16.86 11.15 -7.37
N GLY A 303 -16.49 12.37 -6.98
CA GLY A 303 -17.19 13.11 -5.92
C GLY A 303 -18.57 13.59 -6.33
N PHE A 304 -18.73 14.10 -7.53
CA PHE A 304 -19.89 14.91 -7.90
C PHE A 304 -20.83 14.29 -8.94
N SER A 305 -20.44 13.24 -9.65
CA SER A 305 -21.35 12.58 -10.61
C SER A 305 -22.52 11.88 -9.91
N PRO A 306 -23.77 12.06 -10.37
CA PRO A 306 -24.93 11.35 -9.84
C PRO A 306 -25.08 9.92 -10.42
N VAL A 307 -24.26 9.53 -11.39
CA VAL A 307 -24.38 8.26 -12.11
C VAL A 307 -23.37 7.26 -11.59
N LEU A 308 -23.82 6.12 -11.06
CA LEU A 308 -22.96 5.08 -10.49
C LEU A 308 -21.88 4.60 -11.47
N TRP A 309 -22.25 4.38 -12.72
CA TRP A 309 -21.33 3.85 -13.74
C TRP A 309 -20.14 4.79 -14.01
N THR A 310 -20.40 6.10 -14.08
CA THR A 310 -19.34 7.09 -14.24
C THR A 310 -18.43 7.16 -13.01
N VAL A 311 -18.99 6.94 -11.81
CA VAL A 311 -18.23 6.87 -10.56
C VAL A 311 -17.33 5.63 -10.53
N ILE A 312 -17.83 4.47 -10.98
CA ILE A 312 -17.01 3.23 -11.08
C ILE A 312 -15.84 3.43 -12.04
N VAL A 313 -16.09 4.00 -13.22
CA VAL A 313 -15.04 4.28 -14.20
C VAL A 313 -14.04 5.29 -13.63
N ALA A 314 -14.51 6.38 -13.06
CA ALA A 314 -13.66 7.40 -12.47
C ALA A 314 -12.80 6.85 -11.33
N LEU A 315 -13.37 6.03 -10.45
CA LEU A 315 -12.66 5.36 -9.37
C LEU A 315 -11.56 4.44 -9.91
N THR A 316 -11.90 3.60 -10.89
CA THR A 316 -10.96 2.64 -11.50
C THR A 316 -9.78 3.36 -12.15
N VAL A 317 -10.06 4.38 -12.98
CA VAL A 317 -9.02 5.14 -13.68
C VAL A 317 -8.17 5.92 -12.68
N ARG A 318 -8.77 6.62 -11.72
CA ARG A 318 -8.04 7.37 -10.69
C ARG A 318 -7.12 6.47 -9.87
N ASN A 319 -7.63 5.34 -9.35
CA ASN A 319 -6.81 4.41 -8.59
C ASN A 319 -5.63 3.89 -9.41
N SER A 320 -5.88 3.56 -10.65
CA SER A 320 -4.86 3.12 -11.59
C SER A 320 -3.76 4.18 -11.77
N MET A 321 -4.15 5.43 -11.99
CA MET A 321 -3.22 6.55 -12.17
C MET A 321 -2.39 6.81 -10.90
N MET A 322 -3.03 6.90 -9.74
CA MET A 322 -2.32 7.24 -8.49
C MET A 322 -1.29 6.18 -8.10
N ASN A 323 -1.59 4.90 -8.30
CA ASN A 323 -0.65 3.82 -8.01
C ASN A 323 0.49 3.72 -9.05
N ALA A 324 0.28 4.22 -10.28
CA ALA A 324 1.29 4.20 -11.32
C ALA A 324 2.49 5.13 -11.05
N GLY A 325 2.32 6.21 -10.29
CA GLY A 325 3.38 7.19 -10.03
C GLY A 325 4.38 6.79 -8.93
N SER A 326 3.97 5.99 -7.96
CA SER A 326 4.76 5.72 -6.75
C SER A 326 6.13 5.08 -7.00
N PRO A 327 6.27 3.97 -7.76
CA PRO A 327 7.58 3.37 -7.97
C PRO A 327 8.56 4.26 -8.77
N ILE A 328 8.02 5.11 -9.65
CA ILE A 328 8.84 6.06 -10.41
C ILE A 328 9.39 7.12 -9.47
N PHE A 329 8.55 7.62 -8.54
CA PHE A 329 8.97 8.60 -7.55
C PHE A 329 9.98 8.03 -6.55
N ASP A 330 9.76 6.80 -6.08
CA ASP A 330 10.67 6.12 -5.14
C ASP A 330 12.08 5.97 -5.76
N ALA A 331 12.15 5.50 -7.00
CA ALA A 331 13.43 5.39 -7.72
C ALA A 331 14.10 6.76 -7.90
N PHE A 332 13.32 7.78 -8.33
CA PHE A 332 13.80 9.15 -8.48
C PHE A 332 14.37 9.71 -7.16
N ALA A 333 13.64 9.56 -6.06
CA ALA A 333 14.04 10.06 -4.75
C ALA A 333 15.36 9.41 -4.26
N MET A 334 15.51 8.09 -4.45
CA MET A 334 16.72 7.36 -4.04
C MET A 334 17.98 7.72 -4.86
N GLU A 335 17.81 8.20 -6.09
CA GLU A 335 18.96 8.65 -6.91
C GLU A 335 19.45 10.04 -6.52
N HIS A 336 18.60 10.87 -5.89
CA HIS A 336 18.96 12.25 -5.52
C HIS A 336 19.64 12.37 -4.16
N VAL A 337 19.84 11.26 -3.45
CA VAL A 337 20.53 11.22 -2.15
C VAL A 337 21.71 10.27 -2.20
N SER A 338 22.71 10.51 -1.35
CA SER A 338 23.87 9.63 -1.23
C SER A 338 23.46 8.22 -0.76
N ALA A 339 24.29 7.22 -1.07
CA ALA A 339 24.03 5.83 -0.67
C ALA A 339 23.86 5.68 0.86
N ALA A 340 24.54 6.50 1.66
CA ALA A 340 24.44 6.52 3.12
C ALA A 340 23.08 7.07 3.61
N GLU A 341 22.44 7.95 2.84
CA GLU A 341 21.18 8.61 3.19
C GLU A 341 19.93 7.89 2.71
N ARG A 342 20.07 6.95 1.77
CA ARG A 342 18.92 6.24 1.17
C ARG A 342 18.03 5.57 2.20
N ALA A 343 18.60 4.95 3.23
CA ALA A 343 17.83 4.32 4.29
C ALA A 343 17.06 5.34 5.12
N THR A 344 17.66 6.50 5.41
CA THR A 344 17.04 7.61 6.13
C THR A 344 15.89 8.22 5.31
N LEU A 345 16.09 8.41 4.00
CA LEU A 345 15.06 8.92 3.12
C LEU A 345 13.88 7.94 3.01
N ALA A 346 14.13 6.64 2.82
CA ALA A 346 13.09 5.63 2.75
C ALA A 346 12.24 5.59 4.02
N ALA A 347 12.89 5.64 5.19
CA ALA A 347 12.20 5.72 6.48
C ALA A 347 11.38 7.03 6.60
N GLY A 348 11.95 8.15 6.15
CA GLY A 348 11.26 9.45 6.11
C GLY A 348 10.03 9.44 5.21
N MET A 349 10.12 8.84 4.02
CA MET A 349 8.98 8.70 3.09
C MET A 349 7.87 7.85 3.70
N THR A 350 8.20 6.71 4.28
CA THR A 350 7.23 5.83 4.96
C THR A 350 6.57 6.56 6.14
N LEU A 351 7.36 7.22 7.00
CA LEU A 351 6.83 7.94 8.15
C LEU A 351 5.94 9.10 7.73
N SER A 352 6.37 9.87 6.73
CA SER A 352 5.63 11.01 6.17
C SER A 352 4.27 10.57 5.63
N TRP A 353 4.23 9.48 4.85
CA TRP A 353 3.00 8.88 4.36
C TRP A 353 2.08 8.41 5.50
N SER A 354 2.62 7.64 6.44
CA SER A 354 1.86 7.08 7.56
C SER A 354 1.31 8.14 8.50
N LEU A 355 2.03 9.24 8.72
CA LEU A 355 1.51 10.38 9.48
C LEU A 355 0.33 11.04 8.78
N GLY A 356 0.41 11.23 7.47
CA GLY A 356 -0.72 11.74 6.67
C GLY A 356 -1.95 10.85 6.80
N GLU A 357 -1.79 9.54 6.62
CA GLU A 357 -2.88 8.56 6.76
C GLU A 357 -3.41 8.43 8.19
N THR A 358 -2.61 8.75 9.21
CA THR A 358 -3.07 8.76 10.61
C THR A 358 -3.93 9.97 10.93
N VAL A 359 -3.58 11.14 10.41
CA VAL A 359 -4.28 12.41 10.71
C VAL A 359 -5.54 12.58 9.86
N ALA A 360 -5.49 12.17 8.61
CA ALA A 360 -6.56 12.40 7.63
C ALA A 360 -7.93 11.81 8.04
N PRO A 361 -8.03 10.60 8.63
CA PRO A 361 -9.30 10.05 9.08
C PRO A 361 -9.96 10.86 10.20
N LEU A 362 -9.19 11.52 11.06
CA LEU A 362 -9.74 12.41 12.10
C LEU A 362 -10.44 13.60 11.46
N TYR A 363 -9.80 14.22 10.47
CA TYR A 363 -10.40 15.34 9.72
C TYR A 363 -11.67 14.89 9.00
N TYR A 364 -11.64 13.75 8.31
CA TYR A 364 -12.81 13.17 7.67
C TYR A 364 -13.96 12.96 8.66
N GLY A 365 -13.68 12.31 9.80
CA GLY A 365 -14.70 11.99 10.81
C GLY A 365 -15.35 13.23 11.39
N GLU A 366 -14.56 14.23 11.72
CA GLU A 366 -15.04 15.51 12.26
C GLU A 366 -15.89 16.27 11.22
N LEU A 367 -15.43 16.30 9.97
CA LEU A 367 -16.14 16.98 8.89
C LEU A 367 -17.51 16.33 8.61
N GLN A 368 -17.54 15.00 8.52
CA GLN A 368 -18.79 14.26 8.30
C GLN A 368 -19.74 14.36 9.51
N GLY A 369 -19.19 14.36 10.74
CA GLY A 369 -19.96 14.51 11.96
C GLY A 369 -20.63 15.87 12.09
N ARG A 370 -19.97 16.95 11.69
CA ARG A 370 -20.51 18.31 11.78
C ARG A 370 -21.42 18.71 10.62
N LEU A 371 -21.04 18.38 9.38
CA LEU A 371 -21.71 18.86 8.17
C LEU A 371 -22.70 17.83 7.59
N GLY A 372 -22.64 16.59 8.05
CA GLY A 372 -23.42 15.49 7.50
C GLY A 372 -22.91 15.02 6.14
N PHE A 373 -23.64 14.10 5.51
CA PHE A 373 -23.18 13.39 4.31
C PHE A 373 -22.89 14.33 3.14
N THR A 374 -23.87 15.08 2.66
CA THR A 374 -23.74 15.84 1.41
C THR A 374 -22.72 16.98 1.51
N ALA A 375 -22.85 17.82 2.53
CA ALA A 375 -21.93 18.94 2.71
C ALA A 375 -20.54 18.46 3.15
N GLY A 376 -20.46 17.47 4.04
CA GLY A 376 -19.21 16.88 4.49
C GLY A 376 -18.39 16.32 3.35
N TYR A 377 -18.97 15.46 2.51
CA TYR A 377 -18.26 14.93 1.34
C TYR A 377 -17.94 15.98 0.28
N THR A 378 -18.78 17.00 0.09
CA THR A 378 -18.46 18.10 -0.82
C THR A 378 -17.19 18.82 -0.39
N VAL A 379 -17.10 19.21 0.89
CA VAL A 379 -15.90 19.86 1.45
C VAL A 379 -14.71 18.92 1.42
N ASP A 380 -14.90 17.66 1.76
CA ASP A 380 -13.87 16.62 1.76
C ASP A 380 -13.25 16.47 0.35
N PHE A 381 -14.04 16.26 -0.69
CA PHE A 381 -13.55 16.16 -2.06
C PHE A 381 -12.85 17.44 -2.54
N ILE A 382 -13.36 18.62 -2.19
CA ILE A 382 -12.68 19.88 -2.52
C ILE A 382 -11.32 19.95 -1.82
N THR A 383 -11.26 19.60 -0.54
CA THR A 383 -10.00 19.56 0.22
C THR A 383 -8.99 18.60 -0.41
N ILE A 384 -9.40 17.41 -0.81
CA ILE A 384 -8.53 16.43 -1.47
C ILE A 384 -8.02 16.96 -2.81
N ILE A 385 -8.90 17.58 -3.63
CA ILE A 385 -8.53 18.20 -4.91
C ILE A 385 -7.47 19.27 -4.69
N VAL A 386 -7.66 20.15 -3.71
CA VAL A 386 -6.70 21.21 -3.36
C VAL A 386 -5.37 20.63 -2.91
N LEU A 387 -5.38 19.65 -1.99
CA LEU A 387 -4.17 18.98 -1.51
C LEU A 387 -3.39 18.31 -2.66
N TYR A 388 -4.07 17.58 -3.54
CA TYR A 388 -3.43 16.93 -4.68
C TYR A 388 -2.88 17.93 -5.69
N THR A 389 -3.60 19.04 -5.93
CA THR A 389 -3.13 20.13 -6.80
C THR A 389 -1.87 20.78 -6.21
N ILE A 390 -1.85 21.04 -4.90
CA ILE A 390 -0.68 21.58 -4.21
C ILE A 390 0.50 20.61 -4.30
N ALA A 391 0.30 19.34 -3.94
CA ALA A 391 1.37 18.31 -3.96
C ALA A 391 1.99 18.17 -5.35
N THR A 392 1.14 18.04 -6.38
CA THR A 392 1.58 17.92 -7.78
C THR A 392 2.30 19.18 -8.28
N SER A 393 1.80 20.36 -7.92
CA SER A 393 2.41 21.63 -8.30
C SER A 393 3.77 21.85 -7.63
N LEU A 394 3.92 21.46 -6.34
CA LEU A 394 5.20 21.51 -5.64
C LEU A 394 6.21 20.56 -6.27
N LEU A 395 5.79 19.33 -6.57
CA LEU A 395 6.64 18.34 -7.23
C LEU A 395 7.14 18.85 -8.58
N TRP A 396 6.24 19.39 -9.42
CA TRP A 396 6.59 20.01 -10.69
C TRP A 396 7.54 21.19 -10.52
N ARG A 397 7.21 22.13 -9.64
CA ARG A 397 8.00 23.34 -9.44
C ARG A 397 9.45 23.06 -9.00
N TRP A 398 9.62 22.05 -8.13
CA TRP A 398 10.93 21.76 -7.55
C TRP A 398 11.80 20.85 -8.43
N PHE A 399 11.19 19.97 -9.22
CA PHE A 399 11.93 18.92 -9.94
C PHE A 399 11.76 18.91 -11.46
N ARG A 400 11.03 19.85 -12.06
CA ARG A 400 10.83 19.92 -13.52
C ARG A 400 12.12 19.95 -14.36
N GLY A 401 13.23 20.43 -13.80
CA GLY A 401 14.54 20.48 -14.45
C GLY A 401 15.36 19.20 -14.31
N ALA A 402 15.03 18.33 -13.38
CA ALA A 402 15.83 17.14 -13.08
C ALA A 402 15.91 16.15 -14.25
N ASP A 403 14.82 15.97 -14.99
CA ASP A 403 14.79 15.09 -16.18
C ASP A 403 15.66 15.65 -17.35
N HIS A 404 15.84 16.97 -17.44
CA HIS A 404 16.66 17.61 -18.47
C HIS A 404 18.14 17.37 -18.19
N VAL A 405 18.57 17.64 -16.96
CA VAL A 405 19.94 17.39 -16.52
C VAL A 405 20.34 15.92 -16.68
N ALA A 406 19.45 15.00 -16.32
CA ALA A 406 19.71 13.57 -16.48
C ALA A 406 19.90 13.16 -17.95
N ARG A 407 19.14 13.77 -18.88
CA ARG A 407 19.30 13.52 -20.33
C ARG A 407 20.57 14.13 -20.89
N GLU A 408 20.94 15.33 -20.46
CA GLU A 408 22.20 15.99 -20.88
C GLU A 408 23.42 15.19 -20.42
N VAL A 409 23.40 14.72 -19.15
CA VAL A 409 24.48 13.88 -18.63
C VAL A 409 24.56 12.54 -19.38
N ALA A 410 23.43 11.90 -19.66
CA ALA A 410 23.41 10.65 -20.43
C ALA A 410 23.90 10.84 -21.88
N ALA A 411 23.56 11.96 -22.52
CA ALA A 411 24.06 12.31 -23.85
C ALA A 411 25.58 12.55 -23.83
N ALA A 412 26.06 13.33 -22.87
CA ALA A 412 27.48 13.62 -22.73
C ALA A 412 28.33 12.36 -22.42
N VAL A 413 27.80 11.42 -21.61
CA VAL A 413 28.47 10.14 -21.34
C VAL A 413 28.43 9.24 -22.58
N GLY A 414 27.31 9.22 -23.31
CA GLY A 414 27.19 8.47 -24.57
C GLY A 414 28.11 9.01 -25.68
N GLU A 415 28.32 10.32 -25.74
CA GLU A 415 29.29 10.94 -26.66
C GLU A 415 30.78 10.64 -26.24
N ALA A 416 31.06 10.56 -24.94
CA ALA A 416 32.40 10.21 -24.44
C ALA A 416 32.76 8.73 -24.65
N GLU A 417 31.78 7.81 -24.71
CA GLU A 417 32.00 6.40 -25.04
C GLU A 417 32.13 6.14 -26.55
N VAL A 418 31.84 7.10 -27.41
CA VAL A 418 31.93 6.99 -28.89
C VAL A 418 33.21 7.55 -29.47
N GLU A 419 34.09 8.19 -28.68
CA GLU A 419 35.45 8.47 -29.15
C GLU A 419 36.22 7.14 -29.29
N PRO A 420 36.50 6.66 -30.51
CA PRO A 420 37.35 5.48 -30.68
C PRO A 420 38.73 5.86 -30.19
N VAL A 421 39.16 5.25 -29.11
CA VAL A 421 40.60 5.19 -28.77
C VAL A 421 41.24 4.48 -29.95
N LEU A 422 41.77 5.25 -30.88
CA LEU A 422 42.72 4.77 -31.86
C LEU A 422 43.96 4.31 -31.07
N VAL A 423 43.95 3.06 -30.66
CA VAL A 423 45.15 2.37 -30.23
C VAL A 423 46.04 2.26 -31.47
N GLU A 424 46.93 3.22 -31.66
CA GLU A 424 48.09 3.05 -32.52
C GLU A 424 48.88 1.84 -31.99
N THR A 425 48.70 0.71 -32.64
CA THR A 425 49.59 -0.42 -32.50
C THR A 425 50.95 -0.04 -33.09
N PRO A 426 52.05 0.01 -32.31
CA PRO A 426 53.36 0.12 -32.90
C PRO A 426 53.70 -1.24 -33.57
N VAL A 427 53.56 -1.26 -34.90
CA VAL A 427 54.24 -2.26 -35.70
C VAL A 427 55.72 -1.88 -35.74
N THR A 428 56.55 -2.54 -34.96
CA THR A 428 57.96 -2.77 -35.28
C THR A 428 58.58 -3.75 -34.27
N LEU A 429 59.33 -4.67 -34.86
CA LEU A 429 60.34 -5.55 -34.32
C LEU A 429 59.96 -7.04 -34.23
N LEU A 430 59.98 -7.66 -35.38
CA LEU A 430 60.46 -9.03 -35.58
C LEU A 430 61.34 -9.06 -36.85
N GLU A 431 62.60 -8.65 -36.73
CA GLU A 431 63.71 -9.13 -37.53
C GLU A 431 64.91 -9.31 -36.60
N HIS A 432 65.53 -10.50 -36.71
CA HIS A 432 66.79 -10.99 -36.09
C HIS A 432 66.59 -11.77 -34.75
N ALA A 433 66.42 -13.08 -34.86
CA ALA A 433 67.37 -14.16 -34.53
C ALA A 433 66.64 -15.51 -34.50
#